data_0547e0d02e7eeebbd2835441011a4fb1
#
_entry.id   0547e0d02e7eeebbd2835441011a4fb1
#
_cell.length_a   1.000
_cell.length_b   1.000
_cell.length_c   1.000
_cell.angle_alpha   90.00
_cell.angle_beta   90.00
_cell.angle_gamma   90.00
#
_symmetry.space_group_name_H-M   'P 1'
#
loop_
_entity.id
_entity.type
_entity.pdbx_description
1 polymer ?
#
loop_
_entity_poly.entity_id
_entity_poly.type
_entity_poly.pdbx_seq_one_letter_code
_entity_poly.pdbx_strand_id
1 'polypeptide(L)'
;CMATIKKAIFAKCNMMFVHHGILWGGLQPIRGNFYDKIYTMIHENVGLYSAHLPLDMHPVLGNNKALVDQIGLEEIKPFGEYEGQKIGFKGKLEPLSAEALGIRLEAKIGSPVKVIGSGEVKTLGLVSGGAADILRQAAAEGLDAYLTGEGSNHHFHEAIENDCVLLLAGH
;
A
#
# COMPACT_ATOMS: atom_id res chain seq x y z
N CYS A 1 -0.31 2.83 17.39
CA CYS A 1 -1.37 2.72 18.41
C CYS A 1 -0.76 2.78 19.81
N MET A 2 -1.60 2.92 20.86
CA MET A 2 -1.13 2.96 22.27
C MET A 2 -0.34 1.69 22.66
N ALA A 3 -0.71 0.53 22.14
CA ALA A 3 0.00 -0.72 22.41
C ALA A 3 1.48 -0.67 21.91
N THR A 4 1.71 -0.08 20.74
CA THR A 4 3.08 0.10 20.20
C THR A 4 3.89 1.05 21.06
N ILE A 5 3.30 2.16 21.51
CA ILE A 5 3.96 3.13 22.42
C ILE A 5 4.38 2.44 23.72
N LYS A 6 3.46 1.70 24.35
CA LYS A 6 3.75 0.94 25.58
C LYS A 6 4.87 -0.10 25.38
N LYS A 7 4.90 -0.80 24.23
CA LYS A 7 5.98 -1.74 23.91
C LYS A 7 7.33 -1.04 23.77
N ALA A 8 7.38 0.12 23.12
CA ALA A 8 8.60 0.90 22.99
C ALA A 8 9.14 1.36 24.35
N ILE A 9 8.25 1.86 25.22
CA ILE A 9 8.59 2.26 26.60
C ILE A 9 9.13 1.06 27.39
N PHE A 10 8.42 -0.08 27.34
CA PHE A 10 8.86 -1.30 28.00
C PHE A 10 10.24 -1.78 27.53
N ALA A 11 10.50 -1.63 26.23
CA ALA A 11 11.81 -1.94 25.61
C ALA A 11 12.88 -0.84 25.87
N LYS A 12 12.56 0.20 26.66
CA LYS A 12 13.42 1.34 26.96
C LYS A 12 13.95 2.07 25.71
N CYS A 13 13.13 2.12 24.67
CA CYS A 13 13.41 2.90 23.47
C CYS A 13 13.09 4.36 23.72
N ASN A 14 13.95 5.26 23.25
CA ASN A 14 13.70 6.70 23.26
C ASN A 14 13.17 7.25 21.94
N MET A 15 13.02 6.38 20.92
CA MET A 15 12.50 6.72 19.61
C MET A 15 11.76 5.53 18.98
N MET A 16 10.65 5.82 18.34
CA MET A 16 9.93 4.88 17.46
C MET A 16 10.08 5.32 16.01
N PHE A 17 10.53 4.41 15.15
CA PHE A 17 10.48 4.56 13.70
C PHE A 17 9.27 3.78 13.19
N VAL A 18 8.33 4.46 12.55
CA VAL A 18 7.06 3.85 12.11
C VAL A 18 6.73 4.23 10.67
N HIS A 19 5.97 3.39 9.98
CA HIS A 19 5.43 3.72 8.67
C HIS A 19 4.26 4.71 8.79
N HIS A 20 3.23 4.35 9.55
CA HIS A 20 2.09 5.22 9.81
C HIS A 20 2.29 6.05 11.08
N GLY A 21 2.32 7.36 10.93
CA GLY A 21 2.38 8.31 12.04
C GLY A 21 1.07 8.42 12.82
N ILE A 22 0.97 9.48 13.61
CA ILE A 22 -0.24 9.76 14.42
C ILE A 22 -0.96 11.06 14.01
N LEU A 23 -0.38 11.85 13.11
CA LEU A 23 -0.93 13.13 12.65
C LEU A 23 -1.49 12.93 11.24
N TRP A 24 -2.80 12.70 11.14
CA TRP A 24 -3.52 12.48 9.90
C TRP A 24 -4.63 13.50 9.72
N GLY A 25 -4.83 13.96 8.47
CA GLY A 25 -5.94 14.84 8.12
C GLY A 25 -5.81 16.28 8.64
N GLY A 26 -4.58 16.74 8.90
CA GLY A 26 -4.31 18.13 9.31
C GLY A 26 -4.51 18.39 10.81
N LEU A 27 -4.84 19.63 11.15
CA LEU A 27 -5.04 20.05 12.55
C LEU A 27 -6.27 19.36 13.15
N GLN A 28 -6.10 18.75 14.31
CA GLN A 28 -7.18 18.11 15.06
C GLN A 28 -7.07 18.42 16.56
N PRO A 29 -8.20 18.45 17.30
CA PRO A 29 -8.19 18.67 18.74
C PRO A 29 -7.41 17.59 19.48
N ILE A 30 -6.48 17.99 20.36
CA ILE A 30 -5.72 17.05 21.20
C ILE A 30 -6.57 16.67 22.41
N ARG A 31 -7.38 15.59 22.27
CA ARG A 31 -8.30 15.10 23.32
C ARG A 31 -8.48 13.57 23.21
N GLY A 32 -8.97 12.96 24.30
CA GLY A 32 -9.25 11.51 24.36
C GLY A 32 -8.02 10.67 24.01
N ASN A 33 -8.18 9.60 23.28
CA ASN A 33 -7.12 8.67 22.90
C ASN A 33 -5.94 9.34 22.15
N PHE A 34 -6.19 10.45 21.45
CA PHE A 34 -5.13 11.19 20.79
C PHE A 34 -4.27 11.94 21.80
N TYR A 35 -4.90 12.61 22.76
CA TYR A 35 -4.23 13.23 23.90
C TYR A 35 -3.39 12.20 24.67
N ASP A 36 -3.96 11.05 25.01
CA ASP A 36 -3.28 10.01 25.78
C ASP A 36 -2.00 9.53 25.10
N LYS A 37 -2.03 9.35 23.78
CA LYS A 37 -0.84 8.97 22.99
C LYS A 37 0.25 10.03 23.06
N ILE A 38 -0.11 11.31 22.82
CA ILE A 38 0.84 12.43 22.82
C ILE A 38 1.41 12.60 24.22
N TYR A 39 0.54 12.66 25.26
CA TYR A 39 0.96 12.79 26.64
C TYR A 39 1.94 11.68 27.06
N THR A 40 1.60 10.42 26.75
CA THR A 40 2.45 9.29 27.11
C THR A 40 3.83 9.38 26.45
N MET A 41 3.91 9.71 25.15
CA MET A 41 5.20 9.85 24.48
C MET A 41 6.04 10.99 25.04
N ILE A 42 5.43 12.14 25.34
CA ILE A 42 6.13 13.29 25.93
C ILE A 42 6.63 12.95 27.35
N HIS A 43 5.73 12.38 28.18
CA HIS A 43 6.03 12.04 29.58
C HIS A 43 7.19 11.02 29.70
N GLU A 44 7.18 10.02 28.82
CA GLU A 44 8.19 8.94 28.78
C GLU A 44 9.40 9.28 27.90
N ASN A 45 9.47 10.50 27.38
CA ASN A 45 10.55 11.00 26.52
C ASN A 45 10.82 10.09 25.30
N VAL A 46 9.75 9.65 24.62
CA VAL A 46 9.81 8.80 23.42
C VAL A 46 9.46 9.60 22.18
N GLY A 47 10.43 9.79 21.28
CA GLY A 47 10.22 10.40 19.98
C GLY A 47 9.47 9.47 19.01
N LEU A 48 8.84 10.05 17.97
CA LEU A 48 8.23 9.32 16.88
C LEU A 48 8.67 9.92 15.56
N TYR A 49 9.23 9.08 14.71
CA TYR A 49 9.55 9.40 13.32
C TYR A 49 8.70 8.52 12.38
N SER A 50 8.02 9.13 11.43
CA SER A 50 7.20 8.42 10.45
C SER A 50 7.77 8.59 9.05
N ALA A 51 7.97 7.47 8.34
CA ALA A 51 8.32 7.44 6.92
C ALA A 51 7.19 6.71 6.15
N HIS A 52 6.23 7.46 5.64
CA HIS A 52 5.06 6.95 4.92
C HIS A 52 5.32 6.92 3.40
N LEU A 53 4.66 7.76 2.59
CA LEU A 53 4.83 7.79 1.14
C LEU A 53 6.29 7.92 0.66
N PRO A 54 7.19 8.69 1.31
CA PRO A 54 8.60 8.69 0.91
C PRO A 54 9.27 7.33 0.98
N LEU A 55 8.83 6.45 1.90
CA LEU A 55 9.31 5.07 1.95
C LEU A 55 8.63 4.21 0.88
N ASP A 56 7.30 4.35 0.70
CA ASP A 56 6.57 3.55 -0.30
C ASP A 56 7.13 3.75 -1.71
N MET A 57 7.44 4.99 -2.08
CA MET A 57 7.95 5.36 -3.40
C MET A 57 9.47 5.22 -3.55
N HIS A 58 10.21 4.87 -2.50
CA HIS A 58 11.67 4.80 -2.57
C HIS A 58 12.11 3.73 -3.58
N PRO A 59 12.98 4.08 -4.57
CA PRO A 59 13.25 3.23 -5.73
C PRO A 59 14.06 1.95 -5.41
N VAL A 60 14.62 1.85 -4.22
CA VAL A 60 15.44 0.69 -3.80
C VAL A 60 14.88 0.02 -2.55
N LEU A 61 14.52 0.80 -1.51
CA LEU A 61 14.11 0.31 -0.19
C LEU A 61 12.61 0.39 0.03
N GLY A 62 11.85 0.86 -0.97
CA GLY A 62 10.41 1.11 -0.83
C GLY A 62 9.56 -0.16 -0.79
N ASN A 63 8.43 -0.08 -0.11
CA ASN A 63 7.46 -1.17 -0.03
C ASN A 63 7.01 -1.61 -1.44
N ASN A 64 6.71 -0.65 -2.31
CA ASN A 64 6.30 -0.94 -3.69
C ASN A 64 7.43 -1.59 -4.50
N LYS A 65 8.69 -1.18 -4.28
CA LYS A 65 9.83 -1.82 -4.95
C LYS A 65 10.05 -3.25 -4.47
N ALA A 66 9.91 -3.50 -3.18
CA ALA A 66 10.00 -4.84 -2.62
C ALA A 66 8.93 -5.78 -3.21
N LEU A 67 7.68 -5.29 -3.37
CA LEU A 67 6.60 -6.04 -4.02
C LEU A 67 6.92 -6.34 -5.49
N VAL A 68 7.40 -5.35 -6.24
CA VAL A 68 7.83 -5.52 -7.64
C VAL A 68 8.85 -6.64 -7.77
N ASP A 69 9.88 -6.66 -6.91
CA ASP A 69 10.93 -7.66 -6.94
C ASP A 69 10.42 -9.06 -6.57
N GLN A 70 9.55 -9.16 -5.56
CA GLN A 70 8.93 -10.41 -5.18
C GLN A 70 8.04 -11.00 -6.28
N ILE A 71 7.27 -10.15 -6.95
CA ILE A 71 6.35 -10.57 -8.03
C ILE A 71 7.15 -10.95 -9.27
N GLY A 72 8.29 -10.31 -9.51
CA GLY A 72 9.14 -10.50 -10.68
C GLY A 72 8.59 -9.74 -11.88
N LEU A 73 8.23 -8.45 -11.69
CA LEU A 73 7.88 -7.58 -12.80
C LEU A 73 9.11 -7.22 -13.64
N GLU A 74 8.90 -7.18 -14.95
CA GLU A 74 9.90 -6.73 -15.92
C GLU A 74 9.52 -5.37 -16.52
N GLU A 75 10.45 -4.71 -17.20
CA GLU A 75 10.27 -3.37 -17.81
C GLU A 75 9.63 -2.35 -16.84
N ILE A 76 10.11 -2.32 -15.61
CA ILE A 76 9.54 -1.55 -14.51
C ILE A 76 9.60 -0.05 -14.78
N LYS A 77 8.46 0.65 -14.57
CA LYS A 77 8.33 2.11 -14.69
C LYS A 77 7.57 2.69 -13.50
N PRO A 78 7.87 3.93 -13.06
CA PRO A 78 7.06 4.62 -12.05
C PRO A 78 5.60 4.76 -12.51
N PHE A 79 4.66 4.52 -11.58
CA PHE A 79 3.23 4.52 -11.83
C PHE A 79 2.45 5.03 -10.62
N GLY A 80 1.17 5.37 -10.83
CA GLY A 80 0.24 5.74 -9.77
C GLY A 80 0.52 7.15 -9.24
N GLU A 81 -0.02 8.15 -9.91
CA GLU A 81 0.16 9.54 -9.52
C GLU A 81 -0.72 9.91 -8.33
N TYR A 82 -0.10 10.45 -7.31
CA TYR A 82 -0.74 11.03 -6.14
C TYR A 82 -0.02 12.32 -5.73
N GLU A 83 -0.75 13.43 -5.64
CA GLU A 83 -0.21 14.76 -5.32
C GLU A 83 1.03 15.15 -6.16
N GLY A 84 1.00 14.84 -7.47
CA GLY A 84 2.09 15.16 -8.39
C GLY A 84 3.30 14.24 -8.31
N GLN A 85 3.24 13.16 -7.53
CA GLN A 85 4.30 12.16 -7.37
C GLN A 85 3.84 10.79 -7.87
N LYS A 86 4.74 10.03 -8.49
CA LYS A 86 4.52 8.61 -8.81
C LYS A 86 4.88 7.77 -7.59
N ILE A 87 3.88 7.19 -6.94
CA ILE A 87 4.06 6.49 -5.65
C ILE A 87 4.22 4.98 -5.78
N GLY A 88 3.99 4.40 -6.94
CA GLY A 88 4.08 2.96 -7.21
C GLY A 88 4.83 2.65 -8.49
N PHE A 89 4.64 1.45 -8.99
CA PHE A 89 5.28 0.93 -10.20
C PHE A 89 4.29 0.20 -11.10
N LYS A 90 4.64 0.11 -12.39
CA LYS A 90 4.00 -0.78 -13.36
C LYS A 90 5.07 -1.54 -14.13
N GLY A 91 4.71 -2.69 -14.67
CA GLY A 91 5.61 -3.51 -15.47
C GLY A 91 4.89 -4.64 -16.17
N LYS A 92 5.66 -5.53 -16.76
CA LYS A 92 5.17 -6.71 -17.48
C LYS A 92 5.35 -7.98 -16.66
N LEU A 93 4.53 -8.97 -16.95
CA LEU A 93 4.57 -10.33 -16.42
C LEU A 93 4.59 -11.32 -17.59
N GLU A 94 5.09 -12.53 -17.33
CA GLU A 94 4.71 -13.67 -18.17
C GLU A 94 3.19 -13.83 -18.14
N PRO A 95 2.54 -13.98 -19.30
CA PRO A 95 1.08 -14.06 -19.40
C PRO A 95 0.49 -15.16 -18.50
N LEU A 96 -0.49 -14.82 -17.68
CA LEU A 96 -1.20 -15.79 -16.83
C LEU A 96 -2.65 -15.31 -16.57
N SER A 97 -3.52 -16.20 -16.11
CA SER A 97 -4.88 -15.78 -15.77
C SER A 97 -4.91 -14.94 -14.48
N ALA A 98 -5.93 -14.11 -14.33
CA ALA A 98 -6.15 -13.30 -13.14
C ALA A 98 -6.15 -14.15 -11.85
N GLU A 99 -6.80 -15.33 -11.88
CA GLU A 99 -6.86 -16.28 -10.77
C GLU A 99 -5.48 -16.84 -10.46
N ALA A 100 -4.70 -17.23 -11.48
CA ALA A 100 -3.35 -17.74 -11.31
C ALA A 100 -2.41 -16.65 -10.73
N LEU A 101 -2.59 -15.39 -11.14
CA LEU A 101 -1.89 -14.26 -10.56
C LEU A 101 -2.26 -14.09 -9.08
N GLY A 102 -3.54 -14.16 -8.72
CA GLY A 102 -4.01 -14.11 -7.33
C GLY A 102 -3.31 -15.15 -6.45
N ILE A 103 -3.32 -16.41 -6.87
CA ILE A 103 -2.67 -17.53 -6.17
C ILE A 103 -1.15 -17.30 -6.04
N ARG A 104 -0.50 -16.84 -7.11
CA ARG A 104 0.93 -16.51 -7.10
C ARG A 104 1.26 -15.40 -6.10
N LEU A 105 0.40 -14.37 -6.04
CA LEU A 105 0.56 -13.25 -5.11
C LEU A 105 0.35 -13.70 -3.65
N GLU A 106 -0.68 -14.50 -3.37
CA GLU A 106 -0.91 -15.09 -2.04
C GLU A 106 0.31 -15.83 -1.53
N ALA A 107 0.91 -16.68 -2.37
CA ALA A 107 2.11 -17.43 -2.03
C ALA A 107 3.34 -16.53 -1.77
N LYS A 108 3.43 -15.37 -2.45
CA LYS A 108 4.55 -14.43 -2.32
C LYS A 108 4.40 -13.47 -1.16
N ILE A 109 3.18 -12.99 -0.92
CA ILE A 109 2.87 -11.97 0.10
C ILE A 109 2.58 -12.64 1.45
N GLY A 110 2.07 -13.88 1.43
CA GLY A 110 1.71 -14.62 2.64
C GLY A 110 0.35 -14.19 3.23
N SER A 111 -0.50 -13.57 2.43
CA SER A 111 -1.86 -13.16 2.82
C SER A 111 -2.84 -13.41 1.69
N PRO A 112 -4.15 -13.60 1.99
CA PRO A 112 -5.18 -13.79 0.97
C PRO A 112 -5.26 -12.61 -0.01
N VAL A 113 -5.45 -12.92 -1.29
CA VAL A 113 -5.62 -11.91 -2.35
C VAL A 113 -7.01 -12.05 -2.97
N LYS A 114 -7.82 -11.02 -2.84
CA LYS A 114 -9.12 -10.96 -3.52
C LYS A 114 -8.92 -10.53 -4.96
N VAL A 115 -9.33 -11.38 -5.90
CA VAL A 115 -9.34 -11.10 -7.33
C VAL A 115 -10.71 -10.60 -7.76
N ILE A 116 -10.77 -9.48 -8.45
CA ILE A 116 -11.98 -8.86 -8.99
C ILE A 116 -11.76 -8.65 -10.48
N GLY A 117 -12.59 -9.25 -11.31
CA GLY A 117 -12.40 -9.35 -12.75
C GLY A 117 -11.80 -10.69 -13.17
N SER A 118 -11.59 -10.85 -14.47
CA SER A 118 -11.05 -12.08 -15.08
C SER A 118 -10.30 -11.73 -16.36
N GLY A 119 -9.55 -12.68 -16.90
CA GLY A 119 -8.81 -12.50 -18.15
C GLY A 119 -7.34 -12.85 -18.01
N GLU A 120 -6.62 -12.67 -19.11
CA GLU A 120 -5.17 -12.83 -19.17
C GLU A 120 -4.49 -11.54 -18.74
N VAL A 121 -3.50 -11.64 -17.86
CA VAL A 121 -2.73 -10.52 -17.34
C VAL A 121 -1.29 -10.61 -17.85
N LYS A 122 -0.84 -9.56 -18.52
CA LYS A 122 0.53 -9.35 -19.05
C LYS A 122 1.16 -8.09 -18.47
N THR A 123 0.32 -7.14 -18.05
CA THR A 123 0.75 -5.85 -17.51
C THR A 123 0.09 -5.62 -16.15
N LEU A 124 0.88 -5.18 -15.18
CA LEU A 124 0.43 -4.95 -13.81
C LEU A 124 0.91 -3.60 -13.32
N GLY A 125 -0.02 -2.80 -12.82
CA GLY A 125 0.27 -1.64 -11.97
C GLY A 125 0.17 -2.02 -10.50
N LEU A 126 0.99 -1.44 -9.63
CA LEU A 126 0.87 -1.69 -8.19
C LEU A 126 1.18 -0.44 -7.34
N VAL A 127 0.41 -0.31 -6.28
CA VAL A 127 0.62 0.65 -5.18
C VAL A 127 0.16 -0.02 -3.89
N SER A 128 1.04 -0.13 -2.89
CA SER A 128 0.72 -0.71 -1.58
C SER A 128 -0.30 0.13 -0.80
N GLY A 129 -0.92 -0.46 0.24
CA GLY A 129 -1.85 0.23 1.13
C GLY A 129 -3.23 0.49 0.53
N GLY A 130 -3.89 1.55 0.96
CA GLY A 130 -5.26 1.90 0.55
C GLY A 130 -5.33 2.80 -0.69
N ALA A 131 -4.80 2.35 -1.83
CA ALA A 131 -4.65 3.16 -3.04
C ALA A 131 -5.58 2.73 -4.20
N ALA A 132 -6.77 2.18 -3.90
CA ALA A 132 -7.66 1.63 -4.94
C ALA A 132 -8.17 2.68 -5.94
N ASP A 133 -8.26 3.95 -5.60
CA ASP A 133 -8.62 5.03 -6.52
C ASP A 133 -7.67 5.16 -7.74
N ILE A 134 -6.43 4.65 -7.61
CA ILE A 134 -5.45 4.62 -8.71
C ILE A 134 -5.81 3.57 -9.77
N LEU A 135 -6.76 2.67 -9.52
CA LEU A 135 -7.32 1.76 -10.52
C LEU A 135 -7.72 2.48 -11.82
N ARG A 136 -8.30 3.67 -11.70
CA ARG A 136 -8.70 4.48 -12.87
C ARG A 136 -7.51 4.88 -13.74
N GLN A 137 -6.35 5.13 -13.11
CA GLN A 137 -5.13 5.42 -13.85
C GLN A 137 -4.59 4.16 -14.54
N ALA A 138 -4.66 3.00 -13.88
CA ALA A 138 -4.28 1.72 -14.47
C ALA A 138 -5.12 1.41 -15.72
N ALA A 139 -6.43 1.54 -15.61
CA ALA A 139 -7.35 1.35 -16.73
C ALA A 139 -7.11 2.35 -17.88
N ALA A 140 -6.93 3.64 -17.55
CA ALA A 140 -6.65 4.67 -18.55
C ALA A 140 -5.31 4.47 -19.29
N GLU A 141 -4.34 3.84 -18.64
CA GLU A 141 -3.06 3.45 -19.25
C GLU A 141 -3.12 2.08 -19.97
N GLY A 142 -4.28 1.42 -19.98
CA GLY A 142 -4.48 0.13 -20.63
C GLY A 142 -3.75 -1.03 -19.96
N LEU A 143 -3.56 -0.97 -18.64
CA LEU A 143 -3.01 -2.09 -17.88
C LEU A 143 -4.07 -3.18 -17.69
N ASP A 144 -3.66 -4.45 -17.81
CA ASP A 144 -4.56 -5.60 -17.64
C ASP A 144 -5.00 -5.76 -16.18
N ALA A 145 -4.12 -5.40 -15.22
CA ALA A 145 -4.39 -5.53 -13.79
C ALA A 145 -3.79 -4.41 -12.94
N TYR A 146 -4.41 -4.21 -11.77
CA TYR A 146 -3.94 -3.31 -10.73
C TYR A 146 -3.95 -4.00 -9.36
N LEU A 147 -2.82 -3.96 -8.65
CA LEU A 147 -2.63 -4.50 -7.30
C LEU A 147 -2.56 -3.38 -6.28
N THR A 148 -3.36 -3.49 -5.22
CA THR A 148 -3.28 -2.61 -4.04
C THR A 148 -3.69 -3.39 -2.79
N GLY A 149 -3.58 -2.78 -1.60
CA GLY A 149 -3.94 -3.46 -0.36
C GLY A 149 -5.43 -3.47 -0.11
N GLU A 150 -6.10 -2.33 -0.19
CA GLU A 150 -7.50 -2.15 0.22
C GLU A 150 -8.30 -1.41 -0.83
N GLY A 151 -9.61 -1.73 -0.90
CA GLY A 151 -10.56 -1.06 -1.76
C GLY A 151 -11.97 -1.01 -1.17
N SER A 152 -12.78 -0.09 -1.64
CA SER A 152 -14.19 0.08 -1.29
C SER A 152 -15.10 -0.65 -2.29
N ASN A 153 -16.38 -0.83 -1.94
CA ASN A 153 -17.33 -1.56 -2.78
C ASN A 153 -17.48 -1.02 -4.22
N HIS A 154 -17.35 0.28 -4.42
CA HIS A 154 -17.47 0.87 -5.76
C HIS A 154 -16.31 0.47 -6.69
N HIS A 155 -15.12 0.24 -6.17
CA HIS A 155 -13.98 -0.20 -6.98
C HIS A 155 -14.21 -1.58 -7.64
N PHE A 156 -15.11 -2.42 -7.07
CA PHE A 156 -15.53 -3.65 -7.70
C PHE A 156 -16.18 -3.40 -9.07
N HIS A 157 -17.13 -2.45 -9.12
CA HIS A 157 -17.80 -2.08 -10.36
C HIS A 157 -16.83 -1.39 -11.32
N GLU A 158 -16.00 -0.49 -10.83
CA GLU A 158 -14.99 0.20 -11.64
C GLU A 158 -14.01 -0.76 -12.31
N ALA A 159 -13.58 -1.82 -11.62
CA ALA A 159 -12.71 -2.85 -12.18
C ALA A 159 -13.37 -3.59 -13.36
N ILE A 160 -14.62 -4.02 -13.16
CA ILE A 160 -15.39 -4.76 -14.19
C ILE A 160 -15.72 -3.85 -15.40
N GLU A 161 -16.16 -2.62 -15.14
CA GLU A 161 -16.57 -1.68 -16.20
C GLU A 161 -15.41 -1.18 -17.05
N ASN A 162 -14.18 -1.20 -16.52
CA ASN A 162 -12.98 -0.78 -17.22
C ASN A 162 -12.10 -1.93 -17.71
N ASP A 163 -12.57 -3.18 -17.63
CA ASP A 163 -11.81 -4.39 -18.02
C ASP A 163 -10.39 -4.44 -17.42
N CYS A 164 -10.23 -3.94 -16.20
CA CYS A 164 -8.96 -3.93 -15.48
C CYS A 164 -9.10 -4.77 -14.21
N VAL A 165 -8.41 -5.89 -14.14
CA VAL A 165 -8.45 -6.78 -12.97
C VAL A 165 -7.94 -6.05 -11.74
N LEU A 166 -8.73 -6.02 -10.66
CA LEU A 166 -8.31 -5.46 -9.37
C LEU A 166 -7.94 -6.57 -8.40
N LEU A 167 -6.74 -6.48 -7.85
CA LEU A 167 -6.18 -7.40 -6.86
C LEU A 167 -6.03 -6.68 -5.52
N LEU A 168 -6.69 -7.19 -4.47
CA LEU A 168 -6.64 -6.62 -3.12
C LEU A 168 -5.92 -7.59 -2.18
N ALA A 169 -4.74 -7.19 -1.69
CA ALA A 169 -3.82 -8.08 -0.97
C ALA A 169 -3.70 -7.79 0.54
N GLY A 170 -4.52 -6.90 1.08
CA GLY A 170 -4.40 -6.40 2.46
C GLY A 170 -3.39 -5.26 2.57
N HIS A 171 -3.47 -4.56 3.68
CA HIS A 171 -2.71 -3.32 3.92
C HIS A 171 -1.29 -3.57 4.41
#